data_98547945c1da4030a735443b2c181011
#
_entry.id   98547945c1da4030a735443b2c181011
#
_cell.length_a   1.000
_cell.length_b   1.000
_cell.length_c   1.000
_cell.angle_alpha   90.00
_cell.angle_beta   90.00
_cell.angle_gamma   90.00
#
_symmetry.space_group_name_H-M   'P 1'
#
loop_
_entity.id
_entity.type
_entity.pdbx_description
1 polymer ?
#
loop_
_entity_poly.entity_id
_entity_poly.type
_entity_poly.pdbx_seq_one_letter_code
_entity_poly.pdbx_strand_id
1 'polypeptide(L)' 'MRITVDVKPGAREDSVEKTDDGHYLVCVKAPPRKGKANQAVLKLLKKHFGKQVMLVSGATSTIKIIDVME' A
#
# COMPACT_ATOMS: atom_id res chain seq x y z
N MET A 1 12.12 0.27 7.57
CA MET A 1 12.29 0.80 6.18
C MET A 1 11.06 1.60 5.79
N ARG A 2 11.25 2.78 5.26
CA ARG A 2 10.13 3.64 4.85
C ARG A 2 10.03 3.67 3.33
N ILE A 3 8.83 3.43 2.82
CA ILE A 3 8.58 3.38 1.37
C ILE A 3 7.45 4.33 0.98
N THR A 4 7.46 4.76 -0.27
CA THR A 4 6.37 5.52 -0.87
C THR A 4 5.55 4.57 -1.74
N VAL A 5 4.25 4.60 -1.55
CA VAL A 5 3.33 3.70 -2.24
C VAL A 5 2.30 4.51 -3.02
N ASP A 6 2.20 4.23 -4.31
CA ASP A 6 1.15 4.76 -5.17
C ASP A 6 0.04 3.70 -5.25
N VAL A 7 -1.17 4.06 -4.84
CA VAL A 7 -2.28 3.12 -4.72
C VAL A 7 -3.28 3.32 -5.84
N LYS A 8 -3.65 2.23 -6.50
CA LYS A 8 -4.72 2.20 -7.50
C LYS A 8 -5.86 1.33 -7.01
N PRO A 9 -6.92 1.94 -6.45
CA PRO A 9 -8.09 1.19 -6.02
C PRO A 9 -8.97 0.78 -7.20
N GLY A 10 -9.87 -0.15 -6.96
CA GLY A 10 -10.79 -0.63 -7.99
C GLY A 10 -10.12 -1.43 -9.10
N ALA A 11 -8.97 -2.03 -8.83
CA ALA A 11 -8.26 -2.88 -9.78
C ALA A 11 -8.93 -4.24 -9.92
N ARG A 12 -8.62 -4.96 -10.99
CA ARG A 12 -9.11 -6.33 -11.18
C ARG A 12 -8.48 -7.32 -10.23
N GLU A 13 -7.23 -7.09 -9.88
CA GLU A 13 -6.45 -7.97 -9.02
C GLU A 13 -5.63 -7.16 -8.04
N ASP A 14 -5.40 -7.72 -6.88
CA ASP A 14 -4.46 -7.17 -5.92
C ASP A 14 -3.04 -7.46 -6.39
N SER A 15 -2.19 -6.44 -6.41
CA SER A 15 -0.80 -6.62 -6.82
C SER A 15 0.12 -5.59 -6.15
N VAL A 16 1.39 -5.96 -6.01
CA VAL A 16 2.44 -5.08 -5.50
C VAL A 16 3.59 -5.13 -6.49
N GLU A 17 4.01 -3.96 -6.97
CA GLU A 17 5.11 -3.84 -7.91
C GLU A 17 6.10 -2.79 -7.44
N LYS A 18 7.37 -3.13 -7.40
CA LYS A 18 8.43 -2.16 -7.12
C LYS A 18 8.73 -1.39 -8.40
N THR A 19 8.49 -0.08 -8.36
CA THR A 19 8.69 0.78 -9.53
C THR A 19 10.06 1.47 -9.53
N ASP A 20 10.62 1.71 -8.34
CA ASP A 20 11.92 2.32 -8.17
C ASP A 20 12.37 2.05 -6.73
N ASP A 21 13.59 2.43 -6.37
CA ASP A 21 14.09 2.29 -5.00
C ASP A 21 13.18 3.05 -4.03
N GLY A 22 12.63 2.32 -3.07
CA GLY A 22 11.72 2.88 -2.09
C GLY A 22 10.36 3.29 -2.61
N HIS A 23 10.02 2.96 -3.87
CA HIS A 23 8.75 3.30 -4.49
C HIS A 23 8.05 2.04 -4.99
N TYR A 24 6.75 1.93 -4.67
CA TYR A 24 5.93 0.77 -5.02
C TYR A 24 4.60 1.21 -5.59
N LEU A 25 4.11 0.45 -6.57
CA LEU A 25 2.75 0.56 -7.08
C LEU A 25 1.93 -0.58 -6.48
N VAL A 26 0.86 -0.24 -5.79
CA VAL A 26 -0.04 -1.23 -5.17
C VAL A 26 -1.42 -1.07 -5.78
N CYS A 27 -1.89 -2.12 -6.45
CA CYS A 27 -3.23 -2.19 -7.00
C CYS A 27 -4.09 -3.03 -6.06
N VAL A 28 -5.28 -2.54 -5.73
CA VAL A 28 -6.20 -3.25 -4.85
C VAL A 28 -7.59 -3.31 -5.46
N LYS A 29 -8.28 -4.41 -5.23
CA LYS A 29 -9.67 -4.58 -5.66
C LYS A 29 -10.61 -3.69 -4.85
N ALA A 30 -10.25 -3.40 -3.60
CA ALA A 30 -11.08 -2.63 -2.70
C ALA A 30 -11.36 -1.23 -3.25
N PRO A 31 -12.58 -0.70 -3.05
CA PRO A 31 -12.91 0.66 -3.46
C PRO A 31 -12.23 1.69 -2.55
N PRO A 32 -12.02 2.94 -3.02
CA PRO A 32 -11.40 3.99 -2.21
C PRO A 32 -12.42 4.59 -1.23
N ARG A 33 -13.03 3.77 -0.39
CA ARG A 33 -14.10 4.19 0.52
C ARG A 33 -13.83 3.71 1.94
N LYS A 34 -14.08 4.59 2.92
CA LYS A 34 -14.11 4.25 4.35
C LYS A 34 -12.87 3.48 4.82
N GLY A 35 -11.72 3.82 4.30
CA GLY A 35 -10.47 3.19 4.71
C GLY A 35 -10.28 1.76 4.20
N LYS A 36 -11.18 1.24 3.37
CA LYS A 36 -11.05 -0.14 2.84
C LYS A 36 -9.81 -0.32 1.99
N ALA A 37 -9.51 0.67 1.13
CA ALA A 37 -8.30 0.62 0.33
C ALA A 37 -7.05 0.64 1.20
N ASN A 38 -7.03 1.46 2.26
CA ASN A 38 -5.89 1.52 3.18
C ASN A 38 -5.65 0.18 3.86
N GLN A 39 -6.72 -0.46 4.34
CA GLN A 39 -6.62 -1.78 4.97
C GLN A 39 -6.10 -2.82 3.98
N ALA A 40 -6.60 -2.80 2.75
CA ALA A 40 -6.15 -3.73 1.70
C ALA A 40 -4.68 -3.52 1.37
N VAL A 41 -4.24 -2.27 1.26
CA VAL A 41 -2.83 -1.92 0.99
C VAL A 41 -1.93 -2.43 2.10
N LEU A 42 -2.28 -2.16 3.35
CA LEU A 42 -1.48 -2.60 4.50
C LEU A 42 -1.40 -4.12 4.57
N LYS A 43 -2.52 -4.80 4.34
CA LYS A 43 -2.56 -6.26 4.34
C LYS A 43 -1.68 -6.86 3.24
N LEU A 44 -1.75 -6.31 2.03
CA LEU A 44 -0.93 -6.74 0.90
C LEU A 44 0.56 -6.53 1.16
N LEU A 45 0.92 -5.36 1.67
CA LEU A 45 2.33 -5.04 1.96
C LEU A 45 2.87 -5.91 3.08
N LYS A 46 2.08 -6.16 4.11
CA LYS A 46 2.45 -7.07 5.18
C LYS A 46 2.77 -8.47 4.64
N LYS A 47 1.93 -8.96 3.74
CA LYS A 47 2.15 -10.26 3.10
C LYS A 47 3.36 -10.24 2.17
N HIS A 48 3.53 -9.17 1.41
CA HIS A 48 4.63 -9.03 0.45
C HIS A 48 5.99 -9.01 1.13
N PHE A 49 6.13 -8.23 2.20
CA PHE A 49 7.38 -8.10 2.94
C PHE A 49 7.56 -9.16 4.03
N GLY A 50 6.49 -9.82 4.43
CA GLY A 50 6.52 -10.75 5.55
C GLY A 50 6.81 -10.07 6.88
N LYS A 51 6.47 -8.79 7.02
CA LYS A 51 6.76 -7.96 8.19
C LYS A 51 5.58 -7.05 8.49
N GLN A 52 5.53 -6.53 9.71
CA GLN A 52 4.52 -5.54 10.09
C GLN A 52 4.75 -4.24 9.30
N VAL A 53 3.67 -3.62 8.91
CA VAL A 53 3.70 -2.33 8.19
C VAL A 53 2.78 -1.35 8.88
N MET A 54 3.10 -0.06 8.76
CA MET A 54 2.34 1.01 9.38
C MET A 54 2.17 2.16 8.39
N LEU A 55 0.94 2.69 8.31
CA LEU A 55 0.66 3.89 7.52
C LEU A 55 1.17 5.11 8.28
N VAL A 56 2.11 5.84 7.67
CA VAL A 56 2.69 7.04 8.27
C VAL A 56 1.95 8.29 7.80
N SER A 57 1.61 8.36 6.52
CA SER A 57 0.99 9.54 5.93
C SER A 57 0.17 9.15 4.70
N GLY A 58 -0.76 10.01 4.30
CA GLY A 58 -1.53 9.83 3.09
C GLY A 58 -2.78 8.97 3.24
N ALA A 59 -3.42 8.96 4.40
CA ALA A 59 -4.61 8.15 4.67
C ALA A 59 -5.74 8.41 3.66
N THR A 60 -5.87 9.64 3.18
CA THR A 60 -6.90 10.04 2.23
C THR A 60 -6.36 10.30 0.82
N SER A 61 -5.08 9.99 0.60
CA SER A 61 -4.39 10.22 -0.67
C SER A 61 -4.10 8.91 -1.37
N THR A 62 -3.93 8.95 -2.70
CA THR A 62 -3.44 7.80 -3.47
C THR A 62 -1.95 7.58 -3.26
N ILE A 63 -1.21 8.60 -2.84
CA ILE A 63 0.21 8.48 -2.49
C ILE A 63 0.31 8.34 -0.98
N LYS A 64 0.92 7.27 -0.51
CA LYS A 64 1.02 6.95 0.91
C LYS A 64 2.46 6.71 1.30
N ILE A 65 2.79 7.06 2.53
CA ILE A 65 4.07 6.73 3.13
C ILE A 65 3.84 5.60 4.11
N ILE A 66 4.56 4.52 3.93
CA ILE A 66 4.42 3.30 4.73
C ILE A 66 5.74 2.97 5.39
N ASP A 67 5.69 2.63 6.67
CA ASP A 67 6.85 2.17 7.41
C ASP A 67 6.81 0.65 7.51
N VAL A 68 7.86 -0.01 7.03
CA VAL A 68 7.99 -1.47 7.10
C VAL A 68 8.90 -1.77 8.29
N MET A 69 8.36 -2.46 9.29
CA MET A 69 9.09 -2.80 10.50
C MET A 69 10.13 -3.88 10.19
N GLU A 70 11.30 -3.74 10.77
CA GLU A 70 12.39 -4.71 10.58
C GLU A 70 12.52 -5.71 11.69
#